data_458b9ff6ae1f2dc519a1479408c2b6f9
#
_entry.id   458b9ff6ae1f2dc519a1479408c2b6f9
#
_cell.length_a   1.000
_cell.length_b   1.000
_cell.length_c   1.000
_cell.angle_alpha   90.00
_cell.angle_beta   90.00
_cell.angle_gamma   90.00
#
_symmetry.space_group_name_H-M   'P 1'
#
loop_
_entity.id
_entity.type
_entity.pdbx_description
1 polymer ?
#
loop_
_entity_poly.entity_id
_entity_poly.type
_entity_poly.pdbx_seq_one_letter_code
_entity_poly.pdbx_strand_id
1 'polypeptide(L)'
;MNPYETDKLASDYLLFHYGSEEEILGRIPGPREALNFPRRSVGDLLGPMGRESCALDVGCAVGRASFELARYASSVIGIDYSARFIAAAEELKTLGHIESSYLVEGTVTAPFRAEVPGGINRSRVSFETGDATELRRDLGDFDVVLAANLICRLTDPRLFLDRLPSLVKPGGQLLLTTPFTWLEEFTPRENWLGGRDPEDARSFDALRAILEPHFEFQISKDLPFLIREHARKFQYGVALGSRWKRRSD
;
A
#
# COMPACT_ATOMS: atom_id res chain seq x y z
N MET A 1 21.87 -1.87 -1.59
CA MET A 1 21.30 -0.58 -2.05
C MET A 1 19.80 -0.76 -2.10
N ASN A 2 19.03 0.13 -1.47
CA ASN A 2 17.56 0.03 -1.49
C ASN A 2 17.05 0.25 -2.92
N PRO A 3 16.37 -0.71 -3.56
CA PRO A 3 15.89 -0.56 -4.95
C PRO A 3 14.86 0.58 -5.08
N TYR A 4 14.16 0.92 -4.00
CA TYR A 4 13.11 1.95 -3.98
C TYR A 4 13.66 3.40 -4.00
N GLU A 5 14.98 3.60 -3.96
CA GLU A 5 15.62 4.92 -4.05
C GLU A 5 16.00 5.35 -5.50
N THR A 6 15.60 4.57 -6.51
CA THR A 6 15.90 4.89 -7.91
C THR A 6 14.83 5.75 -8.56
N ASP A 7 15.22 6.70 -9.42
CA ASP A 7 14.29 7.53 -10.20
C ASP A 7 13.38 6.69 -11.10
N LYS A 8 13.93 5.59 -11.66
CA LYS A 8 13.16 4.66 -12.47
C LYS A 8 12.01 4.08 -11.66
N LEU A 9 12.29 3.54 -10.48
CA LEU A 9 11.23 2.91 -9.67
C LEU A 9 10.22 3.94 -9.16
N ALA A 10 10.66 5.17 -8.85
CA ALA A 10 9.74 6.26 -8.52
C ALA A 10 8.77 6.56 -9.68
N SER A 11 9.26 6.62 -10.92
CA SER A 11 8.43 6.81 -12.12
C SER A 11 7.47 5.63 -12.35
N ASP A 12 7.93 4.40 -12.18
CA ASP A 12 7.10 3.19 -12.31
C ASP A 12 5.96 3.18 -11.26
N TYR A 13 6.25 3.60 -10.02
CA TYR A 13 5.24 3.72 -8.96
C TYR A 13 4.29 4.90 -9.17
N LEU A 14 4.77 6.04 -9.68
CA LEU A 14 3.89 7.14 -10.08
C LEU A 14 2.90 6.67 -11.16
N LEU A 15 3.37 5.94 -12.18
CA LEU A 15 2.49 5.38 -13.21
C LEU A 15 1.49 4.36 -12.62
N PHE A 16 1.96 3.42 -11.79
CA PHE A 16 1.11 2.42 -11.15
C PHE A 16 0.02 3.04 -10.27
N HIS A 17 0.34 4.13 -9.58
CA HIS A 17 -0.55 4.79 -8.63
C HIS A 17 -1.51 5.78 -9.27
N TYR A 18 -1.08 6.49 -10.32
CA TYR A 18 -1.81 7.63 -10.88
C TYR A 18 -2.10 7.52 -12.38
N GLY A 19 -1.45 6.60 -13.07
CA GLY A 19 -1.61 6.43 -14.52
C GLY A 19 -3.04 6.10 -14.92
N SER A 20 -3.48 6.68 -16.02
CA SER A 20 -4.74 6.35 -16.68
C SER A 20 -4.68 4.95 -17.33
N GLU A 21 -5.85 4.42 -17.71
CA GLU A 21 -5.93 3.17 -18.47
C GLU A 21 -5.11 3.25 -19.76
N GLU A 22 -5.15 4.38 -20.47
CA GLU A 22 -4.43 4.57 -21.72
C GLU A 22 -2.91 4.57 -21.49
N GLU A 23 -2.42 5.20 -20.45
CA GLU A 23 -0.99 5.22 -20.08
C GLU A 23 -0.49 3.84 -19.62
N ILE A 24 -1.31 3.09 -18.90
CA ILE A 24 -0.93 1.75 -18.41
C ILE A 24 -1.09 0.70 -19.51
N LEU A 25 -2.25 0.53 -20.11
CA LEU A 25 -2.56 -0.53 -21.07
C LEU A 25 -2.33 -0.10 -22.52
N GLY A 26 -2.47 1.20 -22.84
CA GLY A 26 -2.48 1.68 -24.21
C GLY A 26 -3.61 1.02 -25.01
N ARG A 27 -3.24 0.42 -26.16
CA ARG A 27 -4.19 -0.31 -27.02
C ARG A 27 -4.20 -1.83 -26.78
N ILE A 28 -3.45 -2.31 -25.78
CA ILE A 28 -3.35 -3.75 -25.52
C ILE A 28 -4.56 -4.17 -24.69
N PRO A 29 -5.28 -5.25 -25.08
CA PRO A 29 -6.29 -5.82 -24.22
C PRO A 29 -5.64 -6.34 -22.94
N GLY A 30 -6.18 -5.94 -21.78
CA GLY A 30 -5.62 -6.31 -20.48
C GLY A 30 -6.68 -6.30 -19.39
N PRO A 31 -6.31 -6.75 -18.18
CA PRO A 31 -7.21 -6.85 -17.05
C PRO A 31 -7.52 -5.46 -16.46
N ARG A 32 -8.56 -4.79 -16.99
CA ARG A 32 -8.97 -3.46 -16.51
C ARG A 32 -9.35 -3.43 -15.04
N GLU A 33 -9.85 -4.54 -14.52
CA GLU A 33 -10.15 -4.74 -13.10
C GLU A 33 -8.91 -4.69 -12.19
N ALA A 34 -7.71 -4.82 -12.76
CA ALA A 34 -6.44 -4.71 -12.04
C ALA A 34 -5.92 -3.27 -11.93
N LEU A 35 -6.55 -2.32 -12.61
CA LEU A 35 -6.17 -0.90 -12.55
C LEU A 35 -6.63 -0.25 -11.24
N ASN A 36 -6.02 0.90 -10.92
CA ASN A 36 -6.34 1.70 -9.73
C ASN A 36 -6.24 0.92 -8.40
N PHE A 37 -5.29 0.01 -8.28
CA PHE A 37 -5.11 -0.82 -7.09
C PHE A 37 -5.01 0.00 -5.79
N PRO A 38 -4.21 1.09 -5.68
CA PRO A 38 -4.13 1.86 -4.43
C PRO A 38 -5.47 2.49 -4.01
N ARG A 39 -6.31 2.90 -4.97
CA ARG A 39 -7.68 3.37 -4.68
C ARG A 39 -8.56 2.24 -4.18
N ARG A 40 -8.48 1.05 -4.80
CA ARG A 40 -9.31 -0.10 -4.45
C ARG A 40 -8.89 -0.73 -3.12
N SER A 41 -7.60 -0.68 -2.76
CA SER A 41 -7.14 -1.14 -1.44
C SER A 41 -7.78 -0.34 -0.28
N VAL A 42 -8.22 0.90 -0.55
CA VAL A 42 -9.06 1.67 0.37
C VAL A 42 -10.54 1.40 0.11
N GLY A 43 -11.04 1.73 -1.08
CA GLY A 43 -12.47 1.77 -1.36
C GLY A 43 -13.20 0.44 -1.26
N ASP A 44 -12.52 -0.68 -1.52
CA ASP A 44 -13.12 -2.02 -1.49
C ASP A 44 -13.06 -2.67 -0.09
N LEU A 45 -12.17 -2.17 0.78
CA LEU A 45 -11.96 -2.76 2.12
C LEU A 45 -12.49 -1.88 3.25
N LEU A 46 -12.45 -0.55 3.11
CA LEU A 46 -12.81 0.38 4.18
C LEU A 46 -14.29 0.22 4.59
N GLY A 47 -14.51 0.06 5.88
CA GLY A 47 -15.86 0.11 6.49
C GLY A 47 -16.25 1.54 6.89
N PRO A 48 -17.43 1.72 7.50
CA PRO A 48 -17.88 3.02 7.96
C PRO A 48 -16.88 3.70 8.89
N MET A 49 -16.72 5.01 8.73
CA MET A 49 -15.84 5.87 9.55
C MET A 49 -16.61 7.05 10.14
N GLY A 50 -16.16 7.50 11.31
CA GLY A 50 -16.60 8.76 11.91
C GLY A 50 -16.01 9.98 11.19
N ARG A 51 -16.62 11.16 11.36
CA ARG A 51 -16.17 12.39 10.70
C ARG A 51 -14.79 12.89 11.15
N GLU A 52 -14.41 12.63 12.39
CA GLU A 52 -13.15 13.06 13.00
C GLU A 52 -12.09 11.94 13.05
N SER A 53 -12.27 10.93 12.20
CA SER A 53 -11.36 9.78 12.16
C SER A 53 -9.97 10.16 11.67
N CYS A 54 -8.94 9.52 12.22
CA CYS A 54 -7.56 9.61 11.75
C CYS A 54 -7.12 8.27 11.16
N ALA A 55 -6.25 8.33 10.14
CA ALA A 55 -5.76 7.16 9.44
C ALA A 55 -4.23 7.14 9.34
N LEU A 56 -3.67 5.94 9.30
CA LEU A 56 -2.26 5.67 9.05
C LEU A 56 -2.13 4.77 7.82
N ASP A 57 -1.25 5.14 6.90
CA ASP A 57 -0.91 4.36 5.70
C ASP A 57 0.56 3.97 5.78
N VAL A 58 0.86 2.70 6.10
CA VAL A 58 2.22 2.19 6.26
C VAL A 58 2.68 1.49 4.99
N GLY A 59 3.80 1.94 4.43
CA GLY A 59 4.23 1.58 3.08
C GLY A 59 3.43 2.36 2.04
N CYS A 60 3.26 3.67 2.26
CA CYS A 60 2.40 4.52 1.44
C CYS A 60 2.92 4.78 0.02
N ALA A 61 4.16 4.42 -0.27
CA ALA A 61 4.84 4.69 -1.52
C ALA A 61 4.69 6.17 -1.94
N VAL A 62 4.20 6.45 -3.14
CA VAL A 62 3.98 7.82 -3.64
C VAL A 62 2.61 8.41 -3.22
N GLY A 63 2.00 7.91 -2.13
CA GLY A 63 0.92 8.55 -1.39
C GLY A 63 -0.50 8.38 -1.94
N ARG A 64 -0.73 7.59 -3.01
CA ARG A 64 -2.07 7.51 -3.64
C ARG A 64 -3.14 6.97 -2.71
N ALA A 65 -2.86 5.93 -1.93
CA ALA A 65 -3.78 5.36 -0.96
C ALA A 65 -4.01 6.32 0.21
N SER A 66 -2.97 7.02 0.68
CA SER A 66 -3.09 8.07 1.70
C SER A 66 -4.04 9.18 1.27
N PHE A 67 -3.96 9.64 0.01
CA PHE A 67 -4.91 10.62 -0.52
C PHE A 67 -6.34 10.05 -0.61
N GLU A 68 -6.52 8.78 -0.94
CA GLU A 68 -7.86 8.18 -0.91
C GLU A 68 -8.43 8.08 0.52
N LEU A 69 -7.61 7.75 1.51
CA LEU A 69 -8.01 7.77 2.92
C LEU A 69 -8.47 9.16 3.37
N ALA A 70 -7.85 10.24 2.85
CA ALA A 70 -8.22 11.62 3.17
C ALA A 70 -9.63 12.04 2.66
N ARG A 71 -10.31 11.22 1.85
CA ARG A 71 -11.73 11.39 1.55
C ARG A 71 -12.63 11.08 2.73
N TYR A 72 -12.17 10.21 3.60
CA TYR A 72 -12.93 9.63 4.71
C TYR A 72 -12.42 10.07 6.08
N ALA A 73 -11.11 10.32 6.20
CA ALA A 73 -10.46 10.72 7.44
C ALA A 73 -10.23 12.24 7.49
N SER A 74 -10.25 12.81 8.69
CA SER A 74 -9.90 14.21 8.95
C SER A 74 -8.39 14.46 8.92
N SER A 75 -7.60 13.43 9.22
CA SER A 75 -6.14 13.44 9.13
C SER A 75 -5.60 12.09 8.70
N VAL A 76 -4.52 12.09 7.93
CA VAL A 76 -3.83 10.89 7.44
C VAL A 76 -2.32 11.09 7.59
N ILE A 77 -1.63 10.09 8.11
CA ILE A 77 -0.17 10.01 8.09
C ILE A 77 0.20 8.89 7.11
N GLY A 78 1.02 9.20 6.10
CA GLY A 78 1.65 8.22 5.21
C GLY A 78 3.10 8.01 5.60
N ILE A 79 3.52 6.77 5.77
CA ILE A 79 4.90 6.41 6.12
C ILE A 79 5.44 5.47 5.06
N ASP A 80 6.66 5.75 4.58
CA ASP A 80 7.38 4.84 3.68
C ASP A 80 8.88 4.86 3.99
N TYR A 81 9.54 3.73 3.74
CA TYR A 81 10.98 3.60 3.95
C TYR A 81 11.79 4.39 2.92
N SER A 82 11.26 4.60 1.71
CA SER A 82 11.92 5.34 0.65
C SER A 82 11.75 6.85 0.80
N ALA A 83 12.85 7.55 1.06
CA ALA A 83 12.88 9.01 1.05
C ALA A 83 12.49 9.57 -0.32
N ARG A 84 12.82 8.84 -1.41
CA ARG A 84 12.47 9.22 -2.79
C ARG A 84 10.95 9.18 -3.02
N PHE A 85 10.27 8.15 -2.51
CA PHE A 85 8.81 8.06 -2.59
C PHE A 85 8.13 9.13 -1.76
N ILE A 86 8.60 9.37 -0.54
CA ILE A 86 8.08 10.43 0.33
C ILE A 86 8.27 11.82 -0.30
N ALA A 87 9.41 12.10 -0.94
CA ALA A 87 9.59 13.35 -1.66
C ALA A 87 8.55 13.53 -2.78
N ALA A 88 8.27 12.49 -3.56
CA ALA A 88 7.23 12.52 -4.60
C ALA A 88 5.82 12.70 -3.98
N ALA A 89 5.51 12.03 -2.87
CA ALA A 89 4.23 12.18 -2.19
C ALA A 89 4.03 13.61 -1.63
N GLU A 90 5.07 14.24 -1.07
CA GLU A 90 5.02 15.63 -0.60
C GLU A 90 4.92 16.64 -1.76
N GLU A 91 5.55 16.37 -2.91
CA GLU A 91 5.39 17.19 -4.11
C GLU A 91 3.94 17.11 -4.64
N LEU A 92 3.36 15.91 -4.72
CA LEU A 92 1.95 15.69 -5.06
C LEU A 92 1.01 16.39 -4.07
N LYS A 93 1.30 16.36 -2.78
CA LYS A 93 0.53 17.09 -1.78
C LYS A 93 0.59 18.59 -2.00
N THR A 94 1.76 19.12 -2.31
CA THR A 94 1.99 20.57 -2.45
C THR A 94 1.42 21.10 -3.77
N LEU A 95 1.81 20.51 -4.89
CA LEU A 95 1.48 20.98 -6.23
C LEU A 95 0.17 20.37 -6.76
N GLY A 96 -0.20 19.17 -6.30
CA GLY A 96 -1.33 18.41 -6.80
C GLY A 96 -0.97 17.50 -7.97
N HIS A 97 0.21 17.65 -8.55
CA HIS A 97 0.66 16.87 -9.71
C HIS A 97 2.18 16.81 -9.78
N ILE A 98 2.68 15.82 -10.54
CA ILE A 98 4.09 15.67 -10.95
C ILE A 98 4.11 15.30 -12.43
N GLU A 99 4.94 16.00 -13.20
CA GLU A 99 5.29 15.58 -14.56
C GLU A 99 6.34 14.45 -14.48
N SER A 100 6.08 13.34 -15.14
CA SER A 100 6.95 12.16 -15.14
C SER A 100 6.96 11.49 -16.50
N SER A 101 7.66 10.37 -16.63
CA SER A 101 7.68 9.60 -17.87
C SER A 101 7.71 8.11 -17.56
N TYR A 102 7.22 7.29 -18.48
CA TYR A 102 7.25 5.84 -18.38
C TYR A 102 7.89 5.19 -19.60
N LEU A 103 8.48 4.02 -19.40
CA LEU A 103 9.17 3.28 -20.43
C LEU A 103 8.17 2.73 -21.46
N VAL A 104 8.44 2.99 -22.74
CA VAL A 104 7.68 2.45 -23.86
C VAL A 104 8.39 1.25 -24.46
N GLU A 105 9.66 1.42 -24.87
CA GLU A 105 10.47 0.37 -25.50
C GLU A 105 11.96 0.75 -25.45
N GLY A 106 12.83 -0.19 -25.10
CA GLY A 106 14.26 0.04 -25.03
C GLY A 106 14.61 1.20 -24.09
N THR A 107 15.00 2.36 -24.63
CA THR A 107 15.25 3.60 -23.90
C THR A 107 14.21 4.69 -24.22
N VAL A 108 13.19 4.38 -25.04
CA VAL A 108 12.16 5.33 -25.42
C VAL A 108 11.14 5.45 -24.30
N THR A 109 10.87 6.66 -23.86
CA THR A 109 9.88 6.99 -22.84
C THR A 109 8.75 7.85 -23.40
N ALA A 110 7.59 7.83 -22.75
CA ALA A 110 6.49 8.75 -23.00
C ALA A 110 6.21 9.58 -21.73
N PRO A 111 5.86 10.87 -21.89
CA PRO A 111 5.49 11.70 -20.75
C PRO A 111 4.12 11.31 -20.21
N PHE A 112 3.89 11.50 -18.91
CA PHE A 112 2.58 11.48 -18.28
C PHE A 112 2.56 12.41 -17.08
N ARG A 113 1.37 12.73 -16.63
CA ARG A 113 1.15 13.58 -15.47
C ARG A 113 0.47 12.77 -14.36
N ALA A 114 1.21 12.50 -13.28
CA ALA A 114 0.64 11.98 -12.06
C ALA A 114 -0.15 13.10 -11.36
N GLU A 115 -1.44 12.91 -11.12
CA GLU A 115 -2.30 13.95 -10.54
C GLU A 115 -3.14 13.40 -9.38
N VAL A 116 -3.18 14.13 -8.27
CA VAL A 116 -4.07 13.81 -7.15
C VAL A 116 -5.51 14.08 -7.58
N PRO A 117 -6.41 13.07 -7.51
CA PRO A 117 -7.78 13.24 -7.99
C PRO A 117 -8.53 14.37 -7.29
N GLY A 118 -9.38 15.05 -8.06
CA GLY A 118 -10.21 16.13 -7.55
C GLY A 118 -11.09 15.73 -6.37
N GLY A 119 -11.44 16.71 -5.52
CA GLY A 119 -12.27 16.51 -4.34
C GLY A 119 -11.55 15.91 -3.14
N ILE A 120 -10.22 15.75 -3.18
CA ILE A 120 -9.39 15.36 -2.04
C ILE A 120 -8.80 16.60 -1.38
N ASN A 121 -9.02 16.76 -0.08
CA ASN A 121 -8.34 17.79 0.69
C ASN A 121 -6.92 17.32 1.05
N ARG A 122 -5.93 17.72 0.25
CA ARG A 122 -4.52 17.34 0.41
C ARG A 122 -3.89 17.82 1.71
N SER A 123 -4.43 18.88 2.33
CA SER A 123 -3.92 19.39 3.61
C SER A 123 -4.16 18.44 4.79
N ARG A 124 -5.04 17.44 4.64
CA ARG A 124 -5.29 16.41 5.63
C ARG A 124 -4.21 15.34 5.68
N VAL A 125 -3.31 15.31 4.69
CA VAL A 125 -2.27 14.27 4.60
C VAL A 125 -0.92 14.85 5.00
N SER A 126 -0.17 14.10 5.77
CA SER A 126 1.25 14.32 6.03
C SER A 126 2.04 13.07 5.67
N PHE A 127 3.27 13.25 5.23
CA PHE A 127 4.14 12.13 4.88
C PHE A 127 5.42 12.18 5.70
N GLU A 128 5.95 11.02 6.08
CA GLU A 128 7.22 10.90 6.78
C GLU A 128 7.98 9.66 6.33
N THR A 129 9.31 9.76 6.31
CA THR A 129 10.17 8.60 6.07
C THR A 129 10.26 7.77 7.34
N GLY A 130 10.04 6.45 7.24
CA GLY A 130 10.11 5.57 8.40
C GLY A 130 10.11 4.09 8.02
N ASP A 131 10.69 3.27 8.88
CA ASP A 131 10.69 1.81 8.74
C ASP A 131 9.47 1.20 9.42
N ALA A 132 8.71 0.40 8.69
CA ALA A 132 7.53 -0.29 9.22
C ALA A 132 7.88 -1.28 10.35
N THR A 133 9.11 -1.81 10.38
CA THR A 133 9.58 -2.69 11.44
C THR A 133 10.02 -1.94 12.70
N GLU A 134 10.22 -0.61 12.60
CA GLU A 134 10.69 0.25 13.69
C GLU A 134 9.93 1.58 13.74
N LEU A 135 8.60 1.54 13.65
CA LEU A 135 7.77 2.72 13.73
C LEU A 135 7.97 3.46 15.07
N ARG A 136 8.08 4.80 15.00
CA ARG A 136 8.28 5.64 16.20
C ARG A 136 7.20 5.38 17.26
N ARG A 137 7.59 5.44 18.53
CA ARG A 137 6.72 5.03 19.65
C ARG A 137 5.58 6.02 19.94
N ASP A 138 5.77 7.28 19.59
CA ASP A 138 4.84 8.39 19.81
C ASP A 138 3.87 8.60 18.62
N LEU A 139 3.79 7.63 17.72
CA LEU A 139 2.93 7.73 16.52
C LEU A 139 1.43 7.85 16.86
N GLY A 140 1.02 7.35 18.03
CA GLY A 140 -0.37 7.36 18.46
C GLY A 140 -1.15 6.15 17.93
N ASP A 141 -2.47 6.23 18.08
CA ASP A 141 -3.41 5.23 17.61
C ASP A 141 -4.42 5.83 16.61
N PHE A 142 -4.92 4.99 15.71
CA PHE A 142 -5.69 5.41 14.55
C PHE A 142 -7.03 4.68 14.46
N ASP A 143 -8.02 5.33 13.88
CA ASP A 143 -9.31 4.71 13.55
C ASP A 143 -9.17 3.72 12.40
N VAL A 144 -8.21 3.97 11.49
CA VAL A 144 -7.85 3.07 10.39
C VAL A 144 -6.35 3.00 10.21
N VAL A 145 -5.81 1.79 10.09
CA VAL A 145 -4.45 1.53 9.62
C VAL A 145 -4.52 0.74 8.32
N LEU A 146 -3.87 1.22 7.27
CA LEU A 146 -3.70 0.54 5.99
C LEU A 146 -2.25 0.08 5.85
N ALA A 147 -2.06 -1.15 5.37
CA ALA A 147 -0.77 -1.65 4.88
C ALA A 147 -0.99 -2.42 3.57
N ALA A 148 -0.72 -1.75 2.45
CA ALA A 148 -1.00 -2.29 1.12
C ALA A 148 0.26 -2.91 0.49
N ASN A 149 0.24 -4.24 0.29
CA ASN A 149 1.33 -5.04 -0.28
C ASN A 149 2.69 -4.84 0.43
N LEU A 150 2.64 -4.57 1.74
CA LEU A 150 3.80 -4.24 2.55
C LEU A 150 4.46 -5.48 3.18
N ILE A 151 3.68 -6.33 3.85
CA ILE A 151 4.24 -7.36 4.77
C ILE A 151 5.22 -8.34 4.11
N CYS A 152 5.06 -8.63 2.81
CA CYS A 152 5.97 -9.46 2.05
C CYS A 152 7.20 -8.69 1.49
N ARG A 153 7.43 -7.47 1.96
CA ARG A 153 8.59 -6.62 1.64
C ARG A 153 9.39 -6.24 2.89
N LEU A 154 8.94 -6.68 4.07
CA LEU A 154 9.63 -6.44 5.34
C LEU A 154 10.64 -7.54 5.61
N THR A 155 11.76 -7.19 6.20
CA THR A 155 12.78 -8.16 6.64
C THR A 155 12.23 -9.09 7.72
N ASP A 156 11.39 -8.56 8.60
CA ASP A 156 10.61 -9.34 9.57
C ASP A 156 9.19 -8.77 9.68
N PRO A 157 8.20 -9.39 9.01
CA PRO A 157 6.82 -8.95 9.06
C PRO A 157 6.19 -9.03 10.46
N ARG A 158 6.69 -9.88 11.37
CA ARG A 158 6.15 -10.01 12.71
C ARG A 158 6.38 -8.75 13.54
N LEU A 159 7.51 -8.07 13.38
CA LEU A 159 7.77 -6.80 14.08
C LEU A 159 6.68 -5.76 13.81
N PHE A 160 6.23 -5.67 12.56
CA PHE A 160 5.12 -4.80 12.20
C PHE A 160 3.77 -5.32 12.71
N LEU A 161 3.48 -6.62 12.51
CA LEU A 161 2.19 -7.20 12.92
C LEU A 161 1.98 -7.14 14.43
N ASP A 162 3.01 -7.36 15.23
CA ASP A 162 2.97 -7.27 16.69
C ASP A 162 2.77 -5.83 17.17
N ARG A 163 3.13 -4.84 16.35
CA ARG A 163 2.91 -3.41 16.64
C ARG A 163 1.47 -2.96 16.41
N LEU A 164 0.72 -3.62 15.51
CA LEU A 164 -0.63 -3.24 15.07
C LEU A 164 -1.64 -3.04 16.21
N PRO A 165 -1.68 -3.88 17.27
CA PRO A 165 -2.62 -3.68 18.37
C PRO A 165 -2.48 -2.33 19.08
N SER A 166 -1.31 -1.71 19.03
CA SER A 166 -1.08 -0.38 19.64
C SER A 166 -1.25 0.76 18.64
N LEU A 167 -1.39 0.47 17.35
CA LEU A 167 -1.60 1.46 16.29
C LEU A 167 -3.08 1.62 15.92
N VAL A 168 -3.89 0.59 16.16
CA VAL A 168 -5.32 0.62 15.84
C VAL A 168 -6.11 0.79 17.12
N LYS A 169 -6.94 1.83 17.20
CA LYS A 169 -7.84 2.07 18.35
C LYS A 169 -8.77 0.87 18.60
N PRO A 170 -9.20 0.60 19.84
CA PRO A 170 -10.30 -0.33 20.09
C PRO A 170 -11.51 -0.01 19.21
N GLY A 171 -12.03 -1.00 18.48
CA GLY A 171 -13.10 -0.82 17.49
C GLY A 171 -12.66 -0.23 16.14
N GLY A 172 -11.42 0.21 16.00
CA GLY A 172 -10.83 0.69 14.75
C GLY A 172 -10.58 -0.43 13.73
N GLN A 173 -10.18 -0.06 12.53
CA GLN A 173 -10.05 -0.95 11.38
C GLN A 173 -8.58 -1.12 10.97
N LEU A 174 -8.19 -2.35 10.68
CA LEU A 174 -6.96 -2.68 10.00
C LEU A 174 -7.30 -3.18 8.59
N LEU A 175 -6.72 -2.55 7.58
CA LEU A 175 -6.82 -2.93 6.17
C LEU A 175 -5.46 -3.47 5.72
N LEU A 176 -5.41 -4.73 5.33
CA LEU A 176 -4.20 -5.36 4.80
C LEU A 176 -4.44 -5.83 3.38
N THR A 177 -3.50 -5.60 2.49
CA THR A 177 -3.43 -6.33 1.22
C THR A 177 -2.07 -6.99 1.08
N THR A 178 -2.03 -8.19 0.53
CA THR A 178 -0.77 -8.88 0.28
C THR A 178 -0.94 -9.97 -0.77
N PRO A 179 -0.04 -10.09 -1.76
CA PRO A 179 0.00 -11.20 -2.69
C PRO A 179 0.72 -12.43 -2.10
N PHE A 180 1.23 -12.34 -0.85
CA PHE A 180 2.06 -13.37 -0.22
C PHE A 180 3.24 -13.81 -1.12
N THR A 181 3.78 -12.89 -1.91
CA THR A 181 4.96 -13.13 -2.74
C THR A 181 6.21 -12.98 -1.86
N TRP A 182 6.56 -14.07 -1.20
CA TRP A 182 7.76 -14.14 -0.38
C TRP A 182 8.99 -14.28 -1.28
N LEU A 183 9.97 -13.40 -1.10
CA LEU A 183 11.25 -13.38 -1.81
C LEU A 183 12.36 -13.18 -0.79
N GLU A 184 13.38 -14.02 -0.81
CA GLU A 184 14.50 -13.98 0.15
C GLU A 184 15.31 -12.69 0.07
N GLU A 185 15.25 -11.98 -1.06
CA GLU A 185 15.87 -10.65 -1.20
C GLU A 185 15.24 -9.56 -0.31
N PHE A 186 13.98 -9.74 0.12
CA PHE A 186 13.28 -8.84 1.04
C PHE A 186 13.10 -9.46 2.42
N THR A 187 12.57 -10.66 2.47
CA THR A 187 12.22 -11.37 3.71
C THR A 187 12.99 -12.67 3.76
N PRO A 188 13.95 -12.85 4.69
CA PRO A 188 14.60 -14.14 4.91
C PRO A 188 13.57 -15.27 5.10
N ARG A 189 13.86 -16.46 4.57
CA ARG A 189 12.89 -17.56 4.52
C ARG A 189 12.34 -17.96 5.88
N GLU A 190 13.14 -17.88 6.92
CA GLU A 190 12.75 -18.14 8.31
C GLU A 190 11.67 -17.19 8.83
N ASN A 191 11.56 -15.98 8.26
CA ASN A 191 10.60 -14.94 8.64
C ASN A 191 9.31 -14.97 7.79
N TRP A 192 9.19 -15.88 6.82
CA TRP A 192 7.95 -16.01 6.05
C TRP A 192 6.80 -16.47 6.96
N LEU A 193 5.65 -15.87 6.79
CA LEU A 193 4.46 -16.20 7.59
C LEU A 193 3.78 -17.52 7.18
N GLY A 194 4.50 -18.45 6.58
CA GLY A 194 3.99 -19.72 6.11
C GLY A 194 4.34 -19.98 4.66
N GLY A 195 3.97 -21.16 4.16
CA GLY A 195 4.22 -21.56 2.78
C GLY A 195 5.69 -21.86 2.47
N ARG A 196 6.49 -22.16 3.49
CA ARG A 196 7.91 -22.55 3.34
C ARG A 196 8.06 -23.98 2.84
N ASP A 197 7.17 -24.85 3.25
CA ASP A 197 7.16 -26.28 2.93
C ASP A 197 5.71 -26.75 2.71
N PRO A 198 5.48 -27.91 2.06
CA PRO A 198 4.12 -28.42 1.79
C PRO A 198 3.25 -28.62 3.02
N GLU A 199 3.85 -28.97 4.15
CA GLU A 199 3.20 -29.20 5.44
C GLU A 199 3.02 -27.92 6.26
N ASP A 200 3.65 -26.79 5.86
CA ASP A 200 3.55 -25.53 6.57
C ASP A 200 2.15 -24.92 6.39
N ALA A 201 1.74 -24.12 7.35
CA ALA A 201 0.50 -23.36 7.24
C ALA A 201 0.52 -22.47 5.99
N ARG A 202 -0.64 -22.27 5.37
CA ARG A 202 -0.77 -21.26 4.32
C ARG A 202 -0.58 -19.86 4.92
N SER A 203 0.03 -18.97 4.17
CA SER A 203 0.38 -17.64 4.67
C SER A 203 -0.80 -16.85 5.23
N PHE A 204 -2.00 -17.01 4.68
CA PHE A 204 -3.20 -16.36 5.22
C PHE A 204 -3.63 -16.96 6.56
N ASP A 205 -3.53 -18.27 6.73
CA ASP A 205 -3.86 -18.94 8.00
C ASP A 205 -2.89 -18.52 9.11
N ALA A 206 -1.60 -18.43 8.78
CA ALA A 206 -0.57 -17.92 9.69
C ALA A 206 -0.81 -16.45 10.05
N LEU A 207 -1.17 -15.60 9.07
CA LEU A 207 -1.54 -14.21 9.32
C LEU A 207 -2.77 -14.11 10.24
N ARG A 208 -3.79 -14.94 10.02
CA ARG A 208 -4.96 -15.02 10.89
C ARG A 208 -4.59 -15.38 12.32
N ALA A 209 -3.77 -16.41 12.50
CA ALA A 209 -3.33 -16.85 13.83
C ALA A 209 -2.61 -15.74 14.62
N ILE A 210 -1.88 -14.85 13.91
CA ILE A 210 -1.21 -13.69 14.52
C ILE A 210 -2.22 -12.60 14.89
N LEU A 211 -3.19 -12.30 14.02
CA LEU A 211 -4.09 -11.17 14.20
C LEU A 211 -5.31 -11.49 15.10
N GLU A 212 -5.87 -12.68 15.04
CA GLU A 212 -7.11 -13.05 15.73
C GLU A 212 -7.10 -12.86 17.25
N PRO A 213 -5.98 -12.97 17.98
CA PRO A 213 -5.95 -12.60 19.40
C PRO A 213 -6.37 -11.14 19.67
N HIS A 214 -6.11 -10.23 18.77
CA HIS A 214 -6.33 -8.79 18.93
C HIS A 214 -7.38 -8.21 17.99
N PHE A 215 -7.67 -8.90 16.90
CA PHE A 215 -8.56 -8.41 15.84
C PHE A 215 -9.62 -9.45 15.50
N GLU A 216 -10.79 -8.96 15.13
CA GLU A 216 -11.87 -9.76 14.57
C GLU A 216 -11.83 -9.65 13.03
N PHE A 217 -11.69 -10.80 12.35
CA PHE A 217 -11.77 -10.85 10.90
C PHE A 217 -13.17 -10.44 10.41
N GLN A 218 -13.24 -9.53 9.43
CA GLN A 218 -14.48 -9.00 8.90
C GLN A 218 -14.77 -9.47 7.47
N ILE A 219 -13.86 -9.22 6.56
CA ILE A 219 -13.98 -9.58 5.14
C ILE A 219 -12.63 -9.89 4.52
N SER A 220 -12.64 -10.66 3.43
CA SER A 220 -11.53 -10.71 2.48
C SER A 220 -12.04 -10.58 1.04
N LYS A 221 -11.16 -10.11 0.15
CA LYS A 221 -11.44 -9.91 -1.26
C LYS A 221 -10.17 -10.03 -2.08
N ASP A 222 -10.25 -10.70 -3.21
CA ASP A 222 -9.16 -10.69 -4.19
C ASP A 222 -9.09 -9.31 -4.88
N LEU A 223 -7.91 -8.72 -4.84
CA LEU A 223 -7.62 -7.42 -5.43
C LEU A 223 -6.51 -7.59 -6.48
N PRO A 224 -6.86 -7.80 -7.76
CA PRO A 224 -5.86 -7.85 -8.81
C PRO A 224 -5.16 -6.50 -8.97
N PHE A 225 -3.88 -6.53 -9.34
CA PHE A 225 -3.09 -5.34 -9.65
C PHE A 225 -2.20 -5.58 -10.87
N LEU A 226 -1.87 -4.49 -11.56
CA LEU A 226 -1.08 -4.52 -12.77
C LEU A 226 -0.01 -3.43 -12.73
N ILE A 227 1.25 -3.84 -12.73
CA ILE A 227 2.39 -2.93 -12.82
C ILE A 227 2.96 -3.04 -14.24
N ARG A 228 3.02 -1.91 -14.96
CA ARG A 228 3.62 -1.84 -16.28
C ARG A 228 5.14 -1.72 -16.16
N GLU A 229 5.88 -2.61 -16.82
CA GLU A 229 7.34 -2.49 -16.97
C GLU A 229 7.72 -1.74 -18.26
N HIS A 230 7.01 -2.04 -19.36
CA HIS A 230 7.08 -1.34 -20.64
C HIS A 230 5.82 -1.64 -21.48
N ALA A 231 5.74 -1.12 -22.73
CA ALA A 231 4.52 -1.22 -23.54
C ALA A 231 3.97 -2.64 -23.77
N ARG A 232 4.78 -3.67 -23.63
CA ARG A 232 4.40 -5.07 -23.91
C ARG A 232 4.71 -6.04 -22.76
N LYS A 233 5.11 -5.52 -21.59
CA LYS A 233 5.42 -6.36 -20.41
C LYS A 233 4.81 -5.78 -19.16
N PHE A 234 4.11 -6.63 -18.44
CA PHE A 234 3.38 -6.26 -17.23
C PHE A 234 3.59 -7.33 -16.16
N GLN A 235 3.63 -6.91 -14.91
CA GLN A 235 3.47 -7.78 -13.76
C GLN A 235 1.99 -7.76 -13.35
N TYR A 236 1.31 -8.89 -13.54
CA TYR A 236 -0.04 -9.10 -13.03
C TYR A 236 0.03 -9.92 -11.75
N GLY A 237 -0.60 -9.44 -10.70
CA GLY A 237 -0.71 -10.15 -9.44
C GLY A 237 -2.11 -10.01 -8.86
N VAL A 238 -2.41 -10.87 -7.88
CA VAL A 238 -3.66 -10.79 -7.11
C VAL A 238 -3.28 -10.73 -5.64
N ALA A 239 -3.57 -9.61 -5.00
CA ALA A 239 -3.41 -9.46 -3.57
C ALA A 239 -4.68 -9.92 -2.86
N LEU A 240 -4.53 -10.68 -1.79
CA LEU A 240 -5.62 -10.89 -0.85
C LEU A 240 -5.77 -9.62 0.00
N GLY A 241 -6.86 -8.90 -0.20
CA GLY A 241 -7.27 -7.81 0.66
C GLY A 241 -8.08 -8.33 1.84
N SER A 242 -7.85 -7.80 3.03
CA SER A 242 -8.59 -8.18 4.23
C SER A 242 -8.84 -6.97 5.13
N ARG A 243 -10.01 -6.96 5.78
CA ARG A 243 -10.37 -6.00 6.82
C ARG A 243 -10.57 -6.72 8.13
N TRP A 244 -10.04 -6.10 9.18
CA TRP A 244 -10.08 -6.58 10.56
C TRP A 244 -10.55 -5.44 11.46
N LYS A 245 -11.31 -5.77 12.50
CA LYS A 245 -11.73 -4.84 13.54
C LYS A 245 -10.96 -5.11 14.82
N ARG A 246 -10.32 -4.07 15.40
CA ARG A 246 -9.64 -4.20 16.68
C ARG A 246 -10.66 -4.54 17.77
N ARG A 247 -10.40 -5.60 18.54
CA ARG A 247 -11.27 -5.98 19.68
C ARG A 247 -11.25 -4.85 20.71
N SER A 248 -12.41 -4.65 21.34
CA SER A 248 -12.50 -3.83 22.54
C SER A 248 -12.22 -4.81 23.70
N ASP A 249 -11.15 -4.60 24.40
CA ASP A 249 -10.79 -5.39 25.58
C ASP A 249 -11.83 -5.21 26.68
#